data_3d0fa3a47c18533fb20bd421c4777114
#
_entry.id   3d0fa3a47c18533fb20bd421c4777114
#
_cell.length_a   1.000
_cell.length_b   1.000
_cell.length_c   1.000
_cell.angle_alpha   90.00
_cell.angle_beta   90.00
_cell.angle_gamma   90.00
#
_symmetry.space_group_name_H-M   'P 1'
#
loop_
_entity.id
_entity.type
_entity.pdbx_description
1 polymer ?
#
loop_
_entity_poly.entity_id
_entity_poly.type
_entity_poly.pdbx_seq_one_letter_code
_entity_poly.pdbx_strand_id
1 'polypeptide(L)'
;FGVVVKALAYMLRLGGEGLTRAAEYAVLNANYLKKKLENTLDIPFKNRFCAHEFVASAPEGLRALDIAKALLERGIHAPTIYFPLIVHECLMAEPTETESKQTLDAYVAALEEIVAQGRRDPQSLTQAPVNLPVRRLDETAAARHMVLTEDMG
;
A
#
# COMPACT_ATOMS: atom_id res chain seq x y z
N PHE A 1 5.46 11.29 25.21
CA PHE A 1 6.57 12.23 25.13
C PHE A 1 7.29 12.12 23.78
N GLY A 2 7.82 10.94 23.40
CA GLY A 2 8.62 10.76 22.18
C GLY A 2 7.93 11.18 20.89
N VAL A 3 6.64 10.92 20.74
CA VAL A 3 5.83 11.32 19.57
C VAL A 3 5.78 12.85 19.44
N VAL A 4 5.58 13.55 20.56
CA VAL A 4 5.54 15.03 20.60
C VAL A 4 6.89 15.62 20.22
N VAL A 5 7.99 15.04 20.69
CA VAL A 5 9.36 15.48 20.37
C VAL A 5 9.65 15.27 18.89
N LYS A 6 9.23 14.14 18.29
CA LYS A 6 9.37 13.91 16.85
C LYS A 6 8.58 14.94 16.04
N ALA A 7 7.34 15.20 16.40
CA ALA A 7 6.50 16.21 15.73
C ALA A 7 7.14 17.61 15.84
N LEU A 8 7.64 17.99 17.01
CA LEU A 8 8.33 19.26 17.19
C LEU A 8 9.59 19.36 16.30
N ALA A 9 10.43 18.32 16.30
CA ALA A 9 11.62 18.28 15.48
C ALA A 9 11.30 18.40 13.98
N TYR A 10 10.25 17.72 13.52
CA TYR A 10 9.77 17.79 12.13
C TYR A 10 9.29 19.21 11.78
N MET A 11 8.48 19.82 12.63
CA MET A 11 7.99 21.19 12.42
C MET A 11 9.13 22.22 12.44
N LEU A 12 10.07 22.09 13.36
CA LEU A 12 11.24 22.98 13.43
C LEU A 12 12.15 22.82 12.19
N ARG A 13 12.30 21.58 11.68
CA ARG A 13 13.12 21.29 10.50
C ARG A 13 12.52 21.88 9.22
N LEU A 14 11.22 21.79 9.04
CA LEU A 14 10.54 22.20 7.83
C LEU A 14 10.09 23.67 7.85
N GLY A 15 9.74 24.20 9.02
CA GLY A 15 9.11 25.51 9.12
C GLY A 15 7.71 25.53 8.48
N GLY A 16 7.08 26.69 8.49
CA GLY A 16 5.72 26.84 7.92
C GLY A 16 5.68 26.56 6.41
N GLU A 17 6.65 27.06 5.66
CA GLU A 17 6.72 26.84 4.21
C GLU A 17 6.97 25.36 3.87
N GLY A 18 7.88 24.71 4.58
CA GLY A 18 8.15 23.28 4.36
C GLY A 18 6.97 22.38 4.69
N LEU A 19 6.19 22.70 5.74
CA LEU A 19 4.97 21.97 6.07
C LEU A 19 3.90 22.13 4.97
N THR A 20 3.74 23.33 4.42
CA THR A 20 2.83 23.57 3.29
C THR A 20 3.26 22.74 2.08
N ARG A 21 4.54 22.77 1.71
CA ARG A 21 5.07 21.97 0.59
C ARG A 21 4.91 20.47 0.81
N ALA A 22 5.14 19.98 2.03
CA ALA A 22 4.93 18.56 2.34
C ALA A 22 3.48 18.14 2.06
N ALA A 23 2.50 18.93 2.48
CA ALA A 23 1.08 18.68 2.19
C ALA A 23 0.77 18.74 0.68
N GLU A 24 1.29 19.74 -0.02
CA GLU A 24 1.09 19.89 -1.47
C GLU A 24 1.68 18.69 -2.25
N TYR A 25 2.89 18.24 -1.90
CA TYR A 25 3.51 17.07 -2.54
C TYR A 25 2.77 15.77 -2.22
N ALA A 26 2.29 15.59 -1.00
CA ALA A 26 1.48 14.41 -0.65
C ALA A 26 0.20 14.35 -1.51
N VAL A 27 -0.50 15.48 -1.66
CA VAL A 27 -1.69 15.58 -2.53
C VAL A 27 -1.34 15.34 -4.00
N LEU A 28 -0.25 15.94 -4.48
CA LEU A 28 0.21 15.74 -5.87
C LEU A 28 0.54 14.27 -6.14
N ASN A 29 1.31 13.65 -5.26
CA ASN A 29 1.73 12.26 -5.40
C ASN A 29 0.54 11.29 -5.41
N ALA A 30 -0.44 11.49 -4.51
CA ALA A 30 -1.63 10.66 -4.45
C ALA A 30 -2.47 10.77 -5.73
N ASN A 31 -2.69 11.98 -6.24
CA ASN A 31 -3.44 12.18 -7.48
C ASN A 31 -2.67 11.69 -8.71
N TYR A 32 -1.35 11.81 -8.71
CA TYR A 32 -0.49 11.24 -9.76
C TYR A 32 -0.61 9.72 -9.83
N LEU A 33 -0.42 9.01 -8.71
CA LEU A 33 -0.59 7.55 -8.66
C LEU A 33 -1.99 7.11 -9.05
N LYS A 34 -3.01 7.76 -8.48
CA LYS A 34 -4.39 7.48 -8.81
C LYS A 34 -4.64 7.56 -10.32
N LYS A 35 -4.16 8.63 -10.96
CA LYS A 35 -4.30 8.82 -12.42
C LYS A 35 -3.57 7.75 -13.23
N LYS A 36 -2.38 7.37 -12.79
CA LYS A 36 -1.60 6.34 -13.47
C LYS A 36 -2.24 4.95 -13.37
N LEU A 37 -2.90 4.66 -12.26
CA LEU A 37 -3.45 3.33 -11.97
C LEU A 37 -4.90 3.15 -12.44
N GLU A 38 -5.56 4.18 -13.00
CA GLU A 38 -6.99 4.12 -13.35
C GLU A 38 -7.37 3.07 -14.42
N ASN A 39 -6.38 2.57 -15.18
CA ASN A 39 -6.57 1.50 -16.16
C ASN A 39 -6.10 0.13 -15.64
N THR A 40 -5.43 0.08 -14.52
CA THR A 40 -4.87 -1.13 -13.90
C THR A 40 -5.75 -1.65 -12.79
N LEU A 41 -6.25 -0.73 -11.95
CA LEU A 41 -7.13 -0.99 -10.83
C LEU A 41 -8.50 -0.35 -11.06
N ASP A 42 -9.52 -0.87 -10.41
CA ASP A 42 -10.82 -0.20 -10.37
C ASP A 42 -10.80 0.91 -9.30
N ILE A 43 -11.05 2.15 -9.69
CA ILE A 43 -11.00 3.32 -8.80
C ILE A 43 -12.42 3.87 -8.61
N PRO A 44 -13.10 3.57 -7.48
CA PRO A 44 -14.49 3.94 -7.26
C PRO A 44 -14.76 5.45 -7.37
N PHE A 45 -13.79 6.27 -6.98
CA PHE A 45 -13.91 7.73 -6.95
C PHE A 45 -13.00 8.44 -7.97
N LYS A 46 -12.85 7.86 -9.15
CA LYS A 46 -11.90 8.36 -10.18
C LYS A 46 -12.15 9.82 -10.61
N ASN A 47 -13.39 10.28 -10.60
CA ASN A 47 -13.78 11.62 -11.07
C ASN A 47 -13.59 12.74 -10.02
N ARG A 48 -13.00 12.43 -8.86
CA ARG A 48 -12.74 13.41 -7.81
C ARG A 48 -11.25 13.47 -7.52
N PHE A 49 -10.74 14.65 -7.20
CA PHE A 49 -9.42 14.76 -6.59
C PHE A 49 -9.46 14.11 -5.20
N CYS A 50 -8.37 13.44 -4.85
CA CYS A 50 -8.14 12.97 -3.50
C CYS A 50 -7.21 13.94 -2.76
N ALA A 51 -7.19 13.87 -1.44
CA ALA A 51 -6.17 14.52 -0.62
C ALA A 51 -4.85 13.74 -0.73
N HIS A 52 -4.33 13.23 0.37
CA HIS A 52 -3.05 12.54 0.42
C HIS A 52 -3.14 11.01 0.18
N GLU A 53 -4.33 10.48 0.03
CA GLU A 53 -4.58 9.05 -0.16
C GLU A 53 -5.72 8.81 -1.15
N PHE A 54 -5.75 7.62 -1.73
CA PHE A 54 -6.88 7.16 -2.53
C PHE A 54 -7.12 5.67 -2.32
N VAL A 55 -8.34 5.25 -2.65
CA VAL A 55 -8.75 3.85 -2.62
C VAL A 55 -8.94 3.32 -4.03
N ALA A 56 -8.56 2.06 -4.21
CA ALA A 56 -8.81 1.29 -5.41
C ALA A 56 -9.30 -0.11 -5.02
N SER A 57 -10.01 -0.77 -5.91
CA SER A 57 -10.33 -2.19 -5.79
C SER A 57 -9.39 -3.03 -6.63
N ALA A 58 -9.03 -4.21 -6.13
CA ALA A 58 -8.39 -5.20 -6.97
C ALA A 58 -9.28 -5.54 -8.17
N PRO A 59 -8.71 -5.77 -9.37
CA PRO A 59 -9.49 -6.19 -10.52
C PRO A 59 -10.25 -7.50 -10.26
N GLU A 60 -11.36 -7.70 -10.96
CA GLU A 60 -12.17 -8.90 -10.87
C GLU A 60 -11.31 -10.18 -11.00
N GLY A 61 -11.54 -11.13 -10.12
CA GLY A 61 -10.80 -12.39 -10.04
C GLY A 61 -9.48 -12.33 -9.27
N LEU A 62 -9.05 -11.14 -8.81
CA LEU A 62 -7.86 -10.98 -7.97
C LEU A 62 -8.24 -10.50 -6.57
N ARG A 63 -7.43 -10.88 -5.58
CA ARG A 63 -7.62 -10.47 -4.20
C ARG A 63 -6.62 -9.40 -3.79
N ALA A 64 -7.06 -8.43 -3.00
CA ALA A 64 -6.20 -7.38 -2.45
C ALA A 64 -5.01 -7.95 -1.67
N LEU A 65 -5.24 -9.02 -0.88
CA LEU A 65 -4.18 -9.71 -0.15
C LEU A 65 -3.11 -10.28 -1.08
N ASP A 66 -3.50 -10.88 -2.20
CA ASP A 66 -2.56 -11.49 -3.12
C ASP A 66 -1.70 -10.44 -3.84
N ILE A 67 -2.31 -9.33 -4.22
CA ILE A 67 -1.58 -8.16 -4.77
C ILE A 67 -0.62 -7.59 -3.72
N ALA A 68 -1.07 -7.41 -2.48
CA ALA A 68 -0.23 -6.91 -1.38
C ALA A 68 1.00 -7.81 -1.12
N LYS A 69 0.80 -9.13 -1.10
CA LYS A 69 1.89 -10.10 -0.92
C LYS A 69 2.84 -10.11 -2.12
N ALA A 70 2.33 -9.94 -3.34
CA ALA A 70 3.17 -9.83 -4.54
C ALA A 70 3.97 -8.52 -4.59
N LEU A 71 3.48 -7.43 -4.00
CA LEU A 71 4.26 -6.19 -3.79
C LEU A 71 5.40 -6.41 -2.81
N LEU A 72 5.14 -7.08 -1.68
CA LEU A 72 6.18 -7.43 -0.70
C LEU A 72 7.29 -8.28 -1.33
N GLU A 73 6.94 -9.25 -2.19
CA GLU A 73 7.90 -10.07 -2.94
C GLU A 73 8.86 -9.23 -3.79
N ARG A 74 8.41 -8.05 -4.24
CA ARG A 74 9.21 -7.09 -5.02
C ARG A 74 9.92 -6.04 -4.17
N GLY A 75 9.92 -6.20 -2.84
CA GLY A 75 10.53 -5.26 -1.90
C GLY A 75 9.75 -3.94 -1.76
N ILE A 76 8.48 -3.92 -2.15
CA ILE A 76 7.61 -2.75 -2.06
C ILE A 76 6.68 -2.93 -0.86
N HIS A 77 6.61 -1.90 0.00
CA HIS A 77 5.67 -1.88 1.10
C HIS A 77 4.23 -1.90 0.58
N ALA A 78 3.47 -2.90 1.02
CA ALA A 78 2.09 -3.06 0.57
C ALA A 78 1.20 -1.95 1.15
N PRO A 79 0.20 -1.46 0.38
CA PRO A 79 -0.79 -0.53 0.89
C PRO A 79 -1.69 -1.21 1.92
N THR A 80 -2.45 -0.41 2.67
CA THR A 80 -3.52 -0.92 3.53
C THR A 80 -4.56 -1.65 2.68
N ILE A 81 -4.94 -2.85 3.10
CA ILE A 81 -5.94 -3.65 2.39
C ILE A 81 -7.22 -3.79 3.21
N TYR A 82 -8.35 -4.07 2.52
CA TYR A 82 -9.67 -4.29 3.13
C TYR A 82 -10.24 -3.10 3.91
N PHE A 83 -9.72 -1.93 3.73
CA PHE A 83 -10.21 -0.71 4.34
C PHE A 83 -10.24 0.46 3.32
N PRO A 84 -11.34 1.24 3.26
CA PRO A 84 -12.60 1.11 4.01
C PRO A 84 -13.45 -0.08 3.53
N LEU A 85 -14.23 -0.67 4.44
CA LEU A 85 -15.02 -1.89 4.19
C LEU A 85 -16.09 -1.73 3.09
N ILE A 86 -16.46 -0.51 2.74
CA ILE A 86 -17.42 -0.21 1.67
C ILE A 86 -16.83 -0.40 0.26
N VAL A 87 -15.50 -0.55 0.16
CA VAL A 87 -14.79 -0.81 -1.11
C VAL A 87 -14.34 -2.27 -1.11
N HIS A 88 -14.90 -3.05 -2.03
CA HIS A 88 -14.59 -4.47 -2.13
C HIS A 88 -13.14 -4.68 -2.58
N GLU A 89 -12.44 -5.66 -1.95
CA GLU A 89 -11.02 -5.92 -2.22
C GLU A 89 -10.17 -4.64 -2.28
N CYS A 90 -10.38 -3.78 -1.29
CA CYS A 90 -9.79 -2.46 -1.23
C CYS A 90 -8.26 -2.50 -1.06
N LEU A 91 -7.62 -1.61 -1.79
CA LEU A 91 -6.22 -1.20 -1.67
C LEU A 91 -6.23 0.31 -1.42
N MET A 92 -5.73 0.76 -0.27
CA MET A 92 -5.62 2.18 0.06
C MET A 92 -4.16 2.61 -0.04
N ALA A 93 -3.84 3.44 -1.02
CA ALA A 93 -2.50 3.94 -1.25
C ALA A 93 -2.34 5.38 -0.74
N GLU A 94 -1.31 5.57 0.06
CA GLU A 94 -0.93 6.85 0.67
C GLU A 94 0.56 7.13 0.36
N PRO A 95 0.88 7.64 -0.84
CA PRO A 95 2.23 8.06 -1.16
C PRO A 95 2.55 9.36 -0.42
N THR A 96 3.64 9.35 0.34
CA THR A 96 4.04 10.53 1.10
C THR A 96 4.77 11.55 0.23
N GLU A 97 5.03 12.74 0.79
CA GLU A 97 5.82 13.80 0.16
C GLU A 97 7.27 13.39 -0.12
N THR A 98 7.76 12.35 0.57
CA THR A 98 9.14 11.86 0.42
C THR A 98 9.35 11.01 -0.82
N GLU A 99 8.25 10.53 -1.44
CA GLU A 99 8.34 9.69 -2.63
C GLU A 99 8.68 10.50 -3.88
N SER A 100 9.72 10.05 -4.58
CA SER A 100 10.09 10.64 -5.87
C SER A 100 9.15 10.17 -6.99
N LYS A 101 9.07 10.96 -8.06
CA LYS A 101 8.35 10.52 -9.27
C LYS A 101 8.85 9.17 -9.77
N GLN A 102 10.16 8.92 -9.71
CA GLN A 102 10.74 7.64 -10.12
C GLN A 102 10.24 6.48 -9.28
N THR A 103 10.16 6.67 -7.95
CA THR A 103 9.60 5.66 -7.03
C THR A 103 8.13 5.38 -7.34
N LEU A 104 7.36 6.44 -7.59
CA LEU A 104 5.94 6.31 -7.95
C LEU A 104 5.75 5.57 -9.27
N ASP A 105 6.57 5.87 -10.29
CA ASP A 105 6.52 5.17 -11.58
C ASP A 105 6.92 3.69 -11.44
N ALA A 106 7.91 3.38 -10.60
CA ALA A 106 8.29 2.00 -10.29
C ALA A 106 7.17 1.22 -9.58
N TYR A 107 6.47 1.88 -8.65
CA TYR A 107 5.28 1.30 -8.00
C TYR A 107 4.16 0.99 -9.01
N VAL A 108 3.88 1.91 -9.94
CA VAL A 108 2.90 1.71 -11.01
C VAL A 108 3.29 0.50 -11.85
N ALA A 109 4.53 0.45 -12.34
CA ALA A 109 5.02 -0.66 -13.16
C ALA A 109 4.89 -2.01 -12.43
N ALA A 110 5.25 -2.06 -11.15
CA ALA A 110 5.11 -3.27 -10.35
C ALA A 110 3.65 -3.74 -10.23
N LEU A 111 2.70 -2.82 -10.01
CA LEU A 111 1.27 -3.15 -9.96
C LEU A 111 0.74 -3.62 -11.32
N GLU A 112 1.14 -2.98 -12.42
CA GLU A 112 0.76 -3.40 -13.77
C GLU A 112 1.24 -4.82 -14.06
N GLU A 113 2.49 -5.14 -13.72
CA GLU A 113 3.05 -6.50 -13.84
C GLU A 113 2.30 -7.52 -12.99
N ILE A 114 2.02 -7.19 -11.70
CA ILE A 114 1.28 -8.07 -10.78
C ILE A 114 -0.12 -8.36 -11.33
N VAL A 115 -0.84 -7.34 -11.75
CA VAL A 115 -2.19 -7.50 -12.31
C VAL A 115 -2.15 -8.32 -13.60
N ALA A 116 -1.19 -8.05 -14.49
CA ALA A 116 -1.01 -8.83 -15.72
C ALA A 116 -0.65 -10.29 -15.43
N GLN A 117 0.19 -10.55 -14.43
CA GLN A 117 0.51 -11.90 -13.96
C GLN A 117 -0.73 -12.60 -13.42
N GLY A 118 -1.49 -11.93 -12.53
CA GLY A 118 -2.69 -12.49 -11.92
C GLY A 118 -3.80 -12.79 -12.93
N ARG A 119 -3.95 -11.98 -13.98
CA ARG A 119 -4.90 -12.24 -15.07
C ARG A 119 -4.53 -13.46 -15.90
N ARG A 120 -3.24 -13.76 -16.04
CA ARG A 120 -2.75 -14.97 -16.76
C ARG A 120 -2.80 -16.21 -15.90
N ASP A 121 -2.39 -16.09 -14.66
CA ASP A 121 -2.33 -17.17 -13.67
C ASP A 121 -2.61 -16.64 -12.26
N PRO A 122 -3.87 -16.66 -11.82
CA PRO A 122 -4.25 -16.21 -10.48
C PRO A 122 -3.54 -17.00 -9.36
N GLN A 123 -3.23 -18.29 -9.60
CA GLN A 123 -2.61 -19.13 -8.60
C GLN A 123 -1.17 -18.70 -8.30
N SER A 124 -0.47 -18.14 -9.27
CA SER A 124 0.90 -17.65 -9.06
C SER A 124 0.98 -16.54 -8.00
N LEU A 125 -0.06 -15.71 -7.89
CA LEU A 125 -0.13 -14.67 -6.87
C LEU A 125 -0.44 -15.24 -5.48
N THR A 126 -1.21 -16.33 -5.39
CA THR A 126 -1.58 -16.92 -4.09
C THR A 126 -0.38 -17.52 -3.37
N GLN A 127 0.70 -17.81 -4.06
CA GLN A 127 1.93 -18.34 -3.47
C GLN A 127 2.90 -17.25 -2.97
N ALA A 128 2.74 -16.01 -3.43
CA ALA A 128 3.59 -14.91 -2.99
C ALA A 128 3.41 -14.58 -1.49
N PRO A 129 4.47 -14.20 -0.76
CA PRO A 129 5.86 -14.16 -1.17
C PRO A 129 6.53 -15.54 -1.11
N VAL A 130 7.44 -15.84 -2.03
CA VAL A 130 8.20 -17.12 -2.04
C VAL A 130 9.68 -16.94 -1.71
N ASN A 131 10.25 -15.76 -1.98
CA ASN A 131 11.67 -15.45 -1.79
C ASN A 131 11.95 -14.67 -0.50
N LEU A 132 10.92 -14.36 0.30
CA LEU A 132 11.10 -13.70 1.59
C LEU A 132 11.33 -14.72 2.71
N PRO A 133 12.04 -14.33 3.79
CA PRO A 133 12.25 -15.20 4.96
C PRO A 133 10.94 -15.68 5.59
N VAL A 134 9.91 -14.86 5.56
CA VAL A 134 8.57 -15.18 6.07
C VAL A 134 7.61 -15.24 4.89
N ARG A 135 6.96 -16.38 4.73
CA ARG A 135 5.91 -16.60 3.73
C ARG A 135 4.53 -16.20 4.28
N ARG A 136 3.48 -16.70 3.65
CA ARG A 136 2.11 -16.50 4.16
C ARG A 136 1.95 -17.10 5.53
N LEU A 137 1.38 -16.33 6.43
CA LEU A 137 1.08 -16.75 7.79
C LEU A 137 -0.29 -17.43 7.83
N ASP A 138 -0.45 -18.40 8.71
CA ASP A 138 -1.75 -18.92 9.08
C ASP A 138 -2.39 -17.97 10.11
N GLU A 139 -3.05 -16.91 9.60
CA GLU A 139 -3.67 -15.87 10.41
C GLU A 139 -4.79 -16.45 11.29
N THR A 140 -5.46 -17.51 10.81
CA THR A 140 -6.52 -18.18 11.56
C THR A 140 -5.95 -18.93 12.77
N ALA A 141 -4.88 -19.70 12.56
CA ALA A 141 -4.20 -20.38 13.66
C ALA A 141 -3.60 -19.37 14.65
N ALA A 142 -2.98 -18.30 14.15
CA ALA A 142 -2.43 -17.22 14.99
C ALA A 142 -3.50 -16.56 15.86
N ALA A 143 -4.71 -16.35 15.34
CA ALA A 143 -5.80 -15.76 16.11
C ALA A 143 -6.46 -16.74 17.09
N ARG A 144 -6.56 -18.02 16.74
CA ARG A 144 -7.24 -19.04 17.58
C ARG A 144 -6.32 -19.69 18.62
N HIS A 145 -5.03 -19.81 18.32
CA HIS A 145 -4.03 -20.49 19.14
C HIS A 145 -2.86 -19.52 19.41
N MET A 146 -3.20 -18.38 20.03
CA MET A 146 -2.20 -17.36 20.35
C MET A 146 -1.15 -17.90 21.32
N VAL A 147 0.12 -17.77 20.94
CA VAL A 147 1.27 -17.98 21.84
C VAL A 147 1.68 -16.60 22.37
N LEU A 148 1.37 -16.34 23.64
CA LEU A 148 1.58 -15.02 24.27
C LEU A 148 2.86 -14.94 25.09
N THR A 149 3.50 -16.07 25.31
CA THR A 149 4.74 -16.17 26.09
C THR A 149 5.76 -17.00 25.33
N GLU A 150 7.03 -16.64 25.47
CA GLU A 150 8.13 -17.49 25.06
C GLU A 150 8.28 -18.60 26.09
N ASP A 151 8.31 -19.87 25.64
CA ASP A 151 8.68 -20.98 26.51
C ASP A 151 10.16 -20.81 26.83
N MET A 152 10.43 -20.31 28.03
CA MET A 152 11.77 -20.32 28.60
C MET A 152 12.06 -21.75 29.06
N GLY A 153 12.39 -22.62 28.11
CA GLY A 153 12.83 -23.99 28.36
C GLY A 153 14.17 -24.08 29.05
#